data_a59a03e9d31f5752654bc74eea2b22cf
#
_entry.id   a59a03e9d31f5752654bc74eea2b22cf
#
_cell.length_a   1.000
_cell.length_b   1.000
_cell.length_c   1.000
_cell.angle_alpha   90.00
_cell.angle_beta   90.00
_cell.angle_gamma   90.00
#
_symmetry.space_group_name_H-M   'P 1'
#
loop_
_entity.id
_entity.type
_entity.pdbx_description
1 polymer ?
#
loop_
_entity_poly.entity_id
_entity_poly.type
_entity_poly.pdbx_seq_one_letter_code
_entity_poly.pdbx_strand_id
1 'polypeptide(L)'
;MKDQMTNIFQSAIGIADCQNKDYPGCIAALKPVVDANPTDFSLTYPLALAYWPDPKTPTTPENSTSAIWYASRASAIAPPQAQPQIEKYARSLYVRYHGGDDGWADVLAKAKAGTTPPADLTTVIKPAPTPAEQAKIMVQQTPPDKMDFAQWEFILTNGSQEDQDTVWNAIKGKPVQMNGTIISTGPDQFMIAGSSDDIDAKKADITLKFEDKVPVKLVPKDGASFDFQGEPASYTPNPFMMVMEKGQLLRTKPAATTPAHKAPVHRKPAGQ
;
A
#
# COMPACT_ATOMS: atom_id res chain seq x y z
N MET A 1 21.67 39.72 -23.66
CA MET A 1 20.57 39.88 -24.66
C MET A 1 20.26 38.57 -25.40
N LYS A 2 21.25 37.90 -26.00
CA LYS A 2 21.03 36.66 -26.77
C LYS A 2 20.39 35.56 -25.93
N ASP A 3 20.88 35.32 -24.71
CA ASP A 3 20.39 34.27 -23.81
C ASP A 3 18.96 34.56 -23.29
N GLN A 4 18.60 35.82 -23.06
CA GLN A 4 17.25 36.21 -22.66
C GLN A 4 16.23 35.95 -23.76
N MET A 5 16.59 36.29 -25.03
CA MET A 5 15.70 35.99 -26.16
C MET A 5 15.53 34.48 -26.36
N THR A 6 16.61 33.71 -26.20
CA THR A 6 16.55 32.24 -26.29
C THR A 6 15.59 31.66 -25.24
N ASN A 7 15.68 32.11 -23.99
CA ASN A 7 14.78 31.66 -22.91
C ASN A 7 13.31 32.03 -23.18
N ILE A 8 13.02 33.21 -23.74
CA ILE A 8 11.67 33.63 -24.11
C ILE A 8 11.08 32.68 -25.16
N PHE A 9 11.85 32.41 -26.23
CA PHE A 9 11.40 31.50 -27.29
C PHE A 9 11.22 30.06 -26.79
N GLN A 10 12.15 29.55 -25.99
CA GLN A 10 12.04 28.21 -25.39
C GLN A 10 10.83 28.09 -24.47
N SER A 11 10.56 29.13 -23.66
CA SER A 11 9.34 29.15 -22.82
C SER A 11 8.07 29.09 -23.65
N ALA A 12 7.99 29.87 -24.73
CA ALA A 12 6.82 29.88 -25.61
C ALA A 12 6.62 28.54 -26.33
N ILE A 13 7.69 27.95 -26.85
CA ILE A 13 7.67 26.62 -27.47
C ILE A 13 7.23 25.59 -26.46
N GLY A 14 7.86 25.54 -25.29
CA GLY A 14 7.56 24.54 -24.26
C GLY A 14 6.11 24.63 -23.76
N ILE A 15 5.56 25.83 -23.58
CA ILE A 15 4.13 25.98 -23.22
C ILE A 15 3.22 25.50 -24.34
N ALA A 16 3.54 25.80 -25.61
CA ALA A 16 2.78 25.31 -26.75
C ALA A 16 2.82 23.78 -26.85
N ASP A 17 3.98 23.16 -26.64
CA ASP A 17 4.13 21.70 -26.62
C ASP A 17 3.33 21.07 -25.49
N CYS A 18 3.36 21.65 -24.27
CA CYS A 18 2.52 21.20 -23.16
C CYS A 18 1.02 21.25 -23.51
N GLN A 19 0.54 22.32 -24.13
CA GLN A 19 -0.84 22.49 -24.55
C GLN A 19 -1.24 21.47 -25.63
N ASN A 20 -0.34 21.18 -26.54
CA ASN A 20 -0.48 20.16 -27.58
C ASN A 20 -0.30 18.72 -27.08
N LYS A 21 0.01 18.53 -25.79
CA LYS A 21 0.31 17.24 -25.16
C LYS A 21 1.58 16.55 -25.73
N ASP A 22 2.46 17.32 -26.36
CA ASP A 22 3.83 16.88 -26.65
C ASP A 22 4.66 17.06 -25.38
N TYR A 23 4.50 16.12 -24.43
CA TYR A 23 5.18 16.20 -23.14
C TYR A 23 6.71 16.07 -23.25
N PRO A 24 7.28 15.22 -24.13
CA PRO A 24 8.72 15.21 -24.37
C PRO A 24 9.25 16.56 -24.87
N GLY A 25 8.59 17.17 -25.83
CA GLY A 25 8.94 18.52 -26.33
C GLY A 25 8.82 19.57 -25.23
N CYS A 26 7.72 19.57 -24.47
CA CYS A 26 7.49 20.45 -23.33
C CYS A 26 8.64 20.33 -22.31
N ILE A 27 9.03 19.12 -21.90
CA ILE A 27 10.14 18.90 -20.95
C ILE A 27 11.46 19.41 -21.52
N ALA A 28 11.78 19.07 -22.76
CA ALA A 28 13.02 19.46 -23.41
C ALA A 28 13.17 21.00 -23.49
N ALA A 29 12.07 21.71 -23.76
CA ALA A 29 12.07 23.16 -23.88
C ALA A 29 12.03 23.86 -22.51
N LEU A 30 11.15 23.41 -21.57
CA LEU A 30 10.95 24.12 -20.30
C LEU A 30 12.02 23.83 -19.25
N LYS A 31 12.55 22.59 -19.18
CA LYS A 31 13.50 22.22 -18.11
C LYS A 31 14.71 23.16 -18.03
N PRO A 32 15.46 23.45 -19.10
CA PRO A 32 16.62 24.36 -19.01
C PRO A 32 16.24 25.79 -18.61
N VAL A 33 15.02 26.25 -18.99
CA VAL A 33 14.53 27.59 -18.61
C VAL A 33 14.15 27.65 -17.14
N VAL A 34 13.46 26.62 -16.63
CA VAL A 34 13.10 26.49 -15.21
C VAL A 34 14.35 26.32 -14.34
N ASP A 35 15.34 25.56 -14.79
CA ASP A 35 16.61 25.39 -14.06
C ASP A 35 17.37 26.73 -13.97
N ALA A 36 17.30 27.58 -15.01
CA ALA A 36 17.88 28.92 -15.01
C ALA A 36 17.08 29.95 -14.20
N ASN A 37 15.74 29.77 -14.10
CA ASN A 37 14.86 30.65 -13.34
C ASN A 37 13.85 29.83 -12.51
N PRO A 38 14.31 29.23 -11.40
CA PRO A 38 13.52 28.29 -10.60
C PRO A 38 12.43 28.95 -9.74
N THR A 39 12.21 30.25 -9.89
CA THR A 39 11.13 31.01 -9.22
C THR A 39 9.94 31.31 -10.11
N ASP A 40 10.01 30.90 -11.38
CA ASP A 40 8.93 31.12 -12.33
C ASP A 40 7.85 30.01 -12.20
N PHE A 41 6.78 30.31 -11.47
CA PHE A 41 5.66 29.42 -11.30
C PHE A 41 4.98 29.06 -12.62
N SER A 42 4.90 29.99 -13.57
CA SER A 42 4.18 29.81 -14.84
C SER A 42 4.82 28.76 -15.74
N LEU A 43 6.09 28.45 -15.54
CA LEU A 43 6.86 27.43 -16.25
C LEU A 43 7.07 26.18 -15.41
N THR A 44 7.28 26.32 -14.08
CA THR A 44 7.58 25.21 -13.19
C THR A 44 6.39 24.24 -13.05
N TYR A 45 5.15 24.79 -12.95
CA TYR A 45 3.97 23.94 -12.79
C TYR A 45 3.63 23.15 -14.07
N PRO A 46 3.59 23.75 -15.27
CA PRO A 46 3.45 22.97 -16.51
C PRO A 46 4.56 21.92 -16.72
N LEU A 47 5.78 22.22 -16.36
CA LEU A 47 6.88 21.23 -16.40
C LEU A 47 6.61 20.03 -15.49
N ALA A 48 6.12 20.29 -14.27
CA ALA A 48 5.72 19.20 -13.36
C ALA A 48 4.64 18.30 -13.95
N LEU A 49 3.63 18.91 -14.58
CA LEU A 49 2.54 18.16 -15.22
C LEU A 49 3.03 17.37 -16.43
N ALA A 50 4.01 17.88 -17.18
CA ALA A 50 4.56 17.19 -18.35
C ALA A 50 5.33 15.91 -17.99
N TYR A 51 6.01 15.88 -16.84
CA TYR A 51 6.71 14.68 -16.37
C TYR A 51 5.77 13.53 -15.98
N TRP A 52 4.56 13.83 -15.49
CA TRP A 52 3.56 12.81 -15.13
C TRP A 52 2.15 13.30 -15.46
N PRO A 53 1.78 13.31 -16.76
CA PRO A 53 0.55 13.94 -17.24
C PRO A 53 -0.72 13.23 -16.79
N ASP A 54 -0.66 11.91 -16.61
CA ASP A 54 -1.74 11.12 -16.03
C ASP A 54 -1.21 10.28 -14.87
N PRO A 55 -1.41 10.72 -13.62
CA PRO A 55 -0.97 9.97 -12.45
C PRO A 55 -1.56 8.55 -12.33
N LYS A 56 -2.63 8.23 -13.05
CA LYS A 56 -3.20 6.88 -13.07
C LYS A 56 -2.37 5.91 -13.90
N THR A 57 -1.59 6.42 -14.84
CA THR A 57 -0.72 5.62 -15.70
C THR A 57 0.70 5.61 -15.12
N PRO A 58 1.32 4.42 -14.95
CA PRO A 58 2.71 4.34 -14.52
C PRO A 58 3.65 5.07 -15.49
N THR A 59 4.68 5.71 -14.94
CA THR A 59 5.76 6.34 -15.71
C THR A 59 7.11 5.88 -15.17
N THR A 60 8.22 6.34 -15.75
CA THR A 60 9.55 5.95 -15.26
C THR A 60 9.83 6.54 -13.87
N PRO A 61 10.70 5.93 -13.06
CA PRO A 61 11.10 6.48 -11.76
C PRO A 61 11.62 7.90 -11.86
N GLU A 62 12.42 8.22 -12.89
CA GLU A 62 13.00 9.54 -13.14
C GLU A 62 11.89 10.58 -13.41
N ASN A 63 10.90 10.22 -14.21
CA ASN A 63 9.76 11.09 -14.49
C ASN A 63 8.89 11.28 -13.26
N SER A 64 8.61 10.20 -12.50
CA SER A 64 7.83 10.28 -11.27
C SER A 64 8.49 11.21 -10.25
N THR A 65 9.78 11.03 -9.98
CA THR A 65 10.52 11.83 -9.01
C THR A 65 10.68 13.29 -9.47
N SER A 66 10.87 13.51 -10.78
CA SER A 66 10.89 14.86 -11.36
C SER A 66 9.54 15.56 -11.24
N ALA A 67 8.43 14.87 -11.54
CA ALA A 67 7.08 15.41 -11.37
C ALA A 67 6.82 15.81 -9.92
N ILE A 68 7.17 14.95 -8.97
CA ILE A 68 7.01 15.21 -7.52
C ILE A 68 7.85 16.43 -7.12
N TRP A 69 9.10 16.48 -7.53
CA TRP A 69 9.99 17.59 -7.20
C TRP A 69 9.46 18.93 -7.74
N TYR A 70 9.21 19.01 -9.06
CA TYR A 70 8.77 20.26 -9.68
C TYR A 70 7.36 20.68 -9.22
N ALA A 71 6.44 19.74 -8.90
CA ALA A 71 5.16 20.06 -8.30
C ALA A 71 5.33 20.61 -6.87
N SER A 72 6.22 20.01 -6.06
CA SER A 72 6.56 20.51 -4.73
C SER A 72 7.20 21.89 -4.79
N ARG A 73 8.09 22.11 -5.75
CA ARG A 73 8.70 23.43 -6.00
C ARG A 73 7.64 24.44 -6.45
N ALA A 74 6.77 24.06 -7.38
CA ALA A 74 5.67 24.90 -7.83
C ALA A 74 4.76 25.32 -6.67
N SER A 75 4.46 24.42 -5.72
CA SER A 75 3.68 24.79 -4.54
C SER A 75 4.35 25.85 -3.68
N ALA A 76 5.69 25.85 -3.59
CA ALA A 76 6.44 26.80 -2.80
C ALA A 76 6.47 28.22 -3.38
N ILE A 77 6.35 28.34 -4.70
CA ILE A 77 6.43 29.61 -5.44
C ILE A 77 5.09 30.07 -6.03
N ALA A 78 4.04 29.28 -5.84
CA ALA A 78 2.68 29.59 -6.31
C ALA A 78 2.09 30.81 -5.60
N PRO A 79 1.14 31.54 -6.23
CA PRO A 79 0.32 32.53 -5.54
C PRO A 79 -0.36 31.93 -4.31
N PRO A 80 -0.51 32.67 -3.18
CA PRO A 80 -1.00 32.12 -1.91
C PRO A 80 -2.32 31.35 -2.01
N GLN A 81 -3.23 31.79 -2.87
CA GLN A 81 -4.53 31.14 -3.09
C GLN A 81 -4.43 29.79 -3.82
N ALA A 82 -3.36 29.56 -4.56
CA ALA A 82 -3.14 28.31 -5.31
C ALA A 82 -2.26 27.29 -4.55
N GLN A 83 -1.42 27.77 -3.62
CA GLN A 83 -0.46 26.93 -2.87
C GLN A 83 -1.07 25.66 -2.28
N PRO A 84 -2.19 25.70 -1.52
CA PRO A 84 -2.72 24.50 -0.87
C PRO A 84 -3.15 23.42 -1.88
N GLN A 85 -3.71 23.82 -3.00
CA GLN A 85 -4.15 22.89 -4.04
C GLN A 85 -2.97 22.23 -4.74
N ILE A 86 -1.92 23.01 -5.04
CA ILE A 86 -0.72 22.49 -5.71
C ILE A 86 0.06 21.60 -4.77
N GLU A 87 0.17 21.96 -3.47
CA GLU A 87 0.81 21.10 -2.47
C GLU A 87 0.06 19.78 -2.31
N LYS A 88 -1.29 19.82 -2.25
CA LYS A 88 -2.11 18.61 -2.22
C LYS A 88 -1.88 17.74 -3.46
N TYR A 89 -1.74 18.34 -4.65
CA TYR A 89 -1.42 17.61 -5.87
C TYR A 89 -0.03 16.97 -5.78
N ALA A 90 1.00 17.72 -5.42
CA ALA A 90 2.36 17.21 -5.26
C ALA A 90 2.43 16.04 -4.26
N ARG A 91 1.74 16.18 -3.11
CA ARG A 91 1.60 15.09 -2.12
C ARG A 91 0.91 13.87 -2.70
N SER A 92 -0.12 14.04 -3.52
CA SER A 92 -0.81 12.92 -4.14
C SER A 92 0.08 12.13 -5.12
N LEU A 93 0.97 12.81 -5.84
CA LEU A 93 1.99 12.16 -6.67
C LEU A 93 2.99 11.39 -5.81
N TYR A 94 3.45 12.02 -4.71
CA TYR A 94 4.38 11.39 -3.78
C TYR A 94 3.78 10.11 -3.18
N VAL A 95 2.58 10.19 -2.60
CA VAL A 95 1.89 9.02 -2.01
C VAL A 95 1.70 7.90 -3.04
N ARG A 96 1.37 8.25 -4.27
CA ARG A 96 1.20 7.25 -5.34
C ARG A 96 2.53 6.54 -5.68
N TYR A 97 3.62 7.27 -5.69
CA TYR A 97 4.95 6.73 -6.03
C TYR A 97 5.60 5.99 -4.86
N HIS A 98 5.50 6.57 -3.66
CA HIS A 98 6.13 6.07 -2.43
C HIS A 98 5.28 5.03 -1.69
N GLY A 99 3.96 5.03 -1.92
CA GLY A 99 3.03 4.13 -1.24
C GLY A 99 2.49 4.64 0.10
N GLY A 100 3.00 5.77 0.59
CA GLY A 100 2.62 6.37 1.88
C GLY A 100 3.07 7.82 2.02
N ASP A 101 2.79 8.43 3.16
CA ASP A 101 3.16 9.83 3.48
C ASP A 101 4.55 9.96 4.12
N ASP A 102 5.19 8.86 4.48
CA ASP A 102 6.47 8.86 5.17
C ASP A 102 7.54 9.57 4.32
N GLY A 103 8.23 10.56 4.89
CA GLY A 103 9.23 11.36 4.18
C GLY A 103 8.69 12.52 3.32
N TRP A 104 7.36 12.66 3.16
CA TRP A 104 6.78 13.76 2.39
C TRP A 104 7.21 15.14 2.88
N ALA A 105 7.20 15.36 4.21
CA ALA A 105 7.58 16.63 4.81
C ALA A 105 9.02 17.03 4.46
N ASP A 106 9.94 16.05 4.41
CA ASP A 106 11.35 16.28 4.06
C ASP A 106 11.51 16.63 2.59
N VAL A 107 10.79 15.95 1.70
CA VAL A 107 10.79 16.27 0.25
C VAL A 107 10.26 17.67 0.02
N LEU A 108 9.15 18.03 0.65
CA LEU A 108 8.56 19.37 0.55
C LEU A 108 9.51 20.45 1.07
N ALA A 109 10.14 20.21 2.23
CA ALA A 109 11.11 21.14 2.82
C ALA A 109 12.32 21.35 1.91
N LYS A 110 12.86 20.26 1.34
CA LYS A 110 13.97 20.35 0.37
C LYS A 110 13.56 21.12 -0.89
N ALA A 111 12.36 20.86 -1.43
CA ALA A 111 11.86 21.58 -2.60
C ALA A 111 11.55 23.06 -2.31
N LYS A 112 11.18 23.43 -1.09
CA LYS A 112 11.02 24.83 -0.67
C LYS A 112 12.36 25.54 -0.53
N ALA A 113 13.36 24.89 0.01
CA ALA A 113 14.69 25.45 0.22
C ALA A 113 15.58 25.43 -1.04
N GLY A 114 15.46 24.38 -1.84
CA GLY A 114 16.28 24.18 -3.05
C GLY A 114 15.67 24.80 -4.30
N THR A 115 16.53 25.28 -5.19
CA THR A 115 16.10 25.87 -6.47
C THR A 115 16.20 24.88 -7.62
N THR A 116 17.10 23.90 -7.52
CA THR A 116 17.32 22.84 -8.51
C THR A 116 17.11 21.47 -7.89
N PRO A 117 16.63 20.47 -8.66
CA PRO A 117 16.51 19.12 -8.14
C PRO A 117 17.88 18.57 -7.73
N PRO A 118 17.96 17.80 -6.61
CA PRO A 118 19.16 17.06 -6.25
C PRO A 118 19.60 16.11 -7.37
N ALA A 119 20.90 15.90 -7.51
CA ALA A 119 21.42 14.95 -8.50
C ALA A 119 21.00 13.50 -8.23
N ASP A 120 20.71 13.20 -6.97
CA ASP A 120 20.27 11.88 -6.45
C ASP A 120 18.77 11.84 -6.15
N LEU A 121 17.95 12.51 -6.95
CA LEU A 121 16.51 12.70 -6.71
C LEU A 121 15.76 11.37 -6.48
N THR A 122 16.11 10.31 -7.20
CA THR A 122 15.55 8.96 -7.02
C THR A 122 15.94 8.31 -5.68
N THR A 123 17.02 8.75 -5.05
CA THR A 123 17.41 8.34 -3.71
C THR A 123 16.65 9.12 -2.63
N VAL A 124 16.37 10.40 -2.91
CA VAL A 124 15.58 11.27 -2.02
C VAL A 124 14.11 10.91 -2.04
N ILE A 125 13.57 10.58 -3.21
CA ILE A 125 12.16 10.17 -3.40
C ILE A 125 12.19 8.70 -3.83
N LYS A 126 12.02 7.80 -2.86
CA LYS A 126 12.03 6.36 -3.10
C LYS A 126 10.66 5.86 -3.56
N PRO A 127 10.61 4.80 -4.39
CA PRO A 127 9.35 4.15 -4.74
C PRO A 127 8.75 3.40 -3.53
N ALA A 128 7.49 2.97 -3.66
CA ALA A 128 6.89 2.02 -2.74
C ALA A 128 7.75 0.76 -2.66
N PRO A 129 7.94 0.19 -1.47
CA PRO A 129 8.66 -1.06 -1.34
C PRO A 129 8.00 -2.17 -2.18
N THR A 130 8.81 -2.93 -2.88
CA THR A 130 8.34 -4.14 -3.58
C THR A 130 7.75 -5.15 -2.59
N PRO A 131 6.89 -6.09 -3.03
CA PRO A 131 6.37 -7.13 -2.14
C PRO A 131 7.47 -7.90 -1.40
N ALA A 132 8.60 -8.17 -2.05
CA ALA A 132 9.74 -8.82 -1.40
C ALA A 132 10.41 -7.94 -0.33
N GLU A 133 10.54 -6.64 -0.58
CA GLU A 133 11.06 -5.70 0.42
C GLU A 133 10.08 -5.52 1.59
N GLN A 134 8.76 -5.52 1.33
CA GLN A 134 7.73 -5.49 2.36
C GLN A 134 7.80 -6.75 3.24
N ALA A 135 7.93 -7.93 2.64
CA ALA A 135 8.10 -9.19 3.35
C ALA A 135 9.34 -9.15 4.27
N LYS A 136 10.47 -8.67 3.75
CA LYS A 136 11.69 -8.49 4.53
C LYS A 136 11.51 -7.54 5.72
N ILE A 137 10.83 -6.40 5.50
CA ILE A 137 10.51 -5.44 6.57
C ILE A 137 9.64 -6.10 7.64
N MET A 138 8.61 -6.87 7.25
CA MET A 138 7.74 -7.59 8.19
C MET A 138 8.54 -8.56 9.06
N VAL A 139 9.44 -9.36 8.46
CA VAL A 139 10.29 -10.32 9.18
C VAL A 139 11.22 -9.62 10.17
N GLN A 140 11.72 -8.42 9.81
CA GLN A 140 12.61 -7.65 10.70
C GLN A 140 11.84 -6.98 11.86
N GLN A 141 10.59 -6.60 11.65
CA GLN A 141 9.80 -5.86 12.65
C GLN A 141 9.00 -6.75 13.58
N THR A 142 8.58 -7.91 13.11
CA THR A 142 7.68 -8.80 13.87
C THR A 142 8.25 -10.21 13.93
N PRO A 143 8.47 -10.76 15.13
CA PRO A 143 8.85 -12.18 15.28
C PRO A 143 7.78 -13.09 14.66
N PRO A 144 8.15 -14.17 13.96
CA PRO A 144 7.19 -15.04 13.26
C PRO A 144 6.08 -15.64 14.14
N ASP A 145 6.36 -15.89 15.44
CA ASP A 145 5.39 -16.37 16.42
C ASP A 145 4.38 -15.30 16.90
N LYS A 146 4.55 -14.05 16.49
CA LYS A 146 3.65 -12.92 16.77
C LYS A 146 2.93 -12.43 15.53
N MET A 147 3.26 -12.97 14.37
CA MET A 147 2.58 -12.65 13.12
C MET A 147 1.21 -13.33 13.06
N ASP A 148 0.27 -12.67 12.39
CA ASP A 148 -0.99 -13.29 12.00
C ASP A 148 -0.84 -14.13 10.71
N PHE A 149 -1.91 -14.83 10.34
CA PHE A 149 -1.89 -15.71 9.18
C PHE A 149 -1.68 -14.95 7.87
N ALA A 150 -2.29 -13.77 7.70
CA ALA A 150 -2.14 -12.96 6.50
C ALA A 150 -0.68 -12.48 6.31
N GLN A 151 0.02 -12.19 7.41
CA GLN A 151 1.45 -11.86 7.36
C GLN A 151 2.30 -13.08 6.97
N TRP A 152 2.01 -14.26 7.51
CA TRP A 152 2.68 -15.51 7.07
C TRP A 152 2.44 -15.77 5.59
N GLU A 153 1.20 -15.74 5.13
CA GLU A 153 0.82 -15.92 3.73
C GLU A 153 1.57 -14.94 2.83
N PHE A 154 1.57 -13.65 3.19
CA PHE A 154 2.26 -12.62 2.41
C PHE A 154 3.76 -12.90 2.29
N ILE A 155 4.43 -13.25 3.39
CA ILE A 155 5.88 -13.52 3.40
C ILE A 155 6.19 -14.83 2.65
N LEU A 156 5.41 -15.88 2.88
CA LEU A 156 5.59 -17.18 2.22
C LEU A 156 5.31 -17.14 0.71
N THR A 157 4.56 -16.13 0.26
CA THR A 157 4.27 -15.90 -1.17
C THR A 157 5.29 -14.98 -1.83
N ASN A 158 5.69 -13.90 -1.15
CA ASN A 158 6.41 -12.78 -1.78
C ASN A 158 7.84 -12.58 -1.25
N GLY A 159 8.18 -13.17 -0.09
CA GLY A 159 9.48 -12.99 0.54
C GLY A 159 10.61 -13.66 -0.23
N SER A 160 11.84 -13.27 0.07
CA SER A 160 13.02 -14.00 -0.34
C SER A 160 13.02 -15.41 0.27
N GLN A 161 13.82 -16.34 -0.29
CA GLN A 161 13.93 -17.68 0.29
C GLN A 161 14.33 -17.64 1.77
N GLU A 162 15.21 -16.72 2.16
CA GLU A 162 15.65 -16.53 3.55
C GLU A 162 14.49 -16.08 4.45
N ASP A 163 13.65 -15.12 3.98
CA ASP A 163 12.49 -14.64 4.72
C ASP A 163 11.43 -15.74 4.86
N GLN A 164 11.17 -16.49 3.79
CA GLN A 164 10.26 -17.64 3.78
C GLN A 164 10.75 -18.73 4.75
N ASP A 165 12.04 -19.09 4.70
CA ASP A 165 12.62 -20.09 5.59
C ASP A 165 12.55 -19.64 7.05
N THR A 166 12.76 -18.36 7.33
CA THR A 166 12.67 -17.79 8.68
C THR A 166 11.27 -17.98 9.26
N VAL A 167 10.23 -17.63 8.49
CA VAL A 167 8.83 -17.79 8.93
C VAL A 167 8.47 -19.27 9.00
N TRP A 168 8.76 -20.02 7.94
CA TRP A 168 8.37 -21.42 7.85
C TRP A 168 8.96 -22.29 8.96
N ASN A 169 10.26 -22.16 9.25
CA ASN A 169 10.93 -22.90 10.33
C ASN A 169 10.42 -22.51 11.73
N ALA A 170 9.88 -21.29 11.86
CA ALA A 170 9.31 -20.86 13.13
C ALA A 170 7.94 -21.47 13.41
N ILE A 171 7.12 -21.79 12.38
CA ILE A 171 5.75 -22.27 12.54
C ILE A 171 5.55 -23.75 12.21
N LYS A 172 6.37 -24.33 11.33
CA LYS A 172 6.24 -25.73 10.89
C LYS A 172 6.24 -26.70 12.04
N GLY A 173 5.26 -27.61 12.07
CA GLY A 173 5.11 -28.67 13.06
C GLY A 173 4.79 -28.17 14.46
N LYS A 174 4.48 -26.88 14.66
CA LYS A 174 4.06 -26.33 15.94
C LYS A 174 2.54 -26.15 15.98
N PRO A 175 1.87 -26.42 17.09
CA PRO A 175 0.44 -26.18 17.21
C PRO A 175 0.16 -24.68 17.16
N VAL A 176 -0.67 -24.26 16.20
CA VAL A 176 -1.13 -22.89 16.01
C VAL A 176 -2.62 -22.83 16.16
N GLN A 177 -3.11 -21.86 16.93
CA GLN A 177 -4.52 -21.57 17.08
C GLN A 177 -4.91 -20.36 16.22
N MET A 178 -5.98 -20.50 15.45
CA MET A 178 -6.43 -19.51 14.47
C MET A 178 -7.95 -19.46 14.43
N ASN A 179 -8.45 -18.34 13.91
CA ASN A 179 -9.83 -18.23 13.44
C ASN A 179 -9.84 -18.28 11.91
N GLY A 180 -10.87 -18.87 11.32
CA GLY A 180 -11.06 -18.91 9.88
C GLY A 180 -12.50 -19.17 9.50
N THR A 181 -12.79 -19.03 8.20
CA THR A 181 -14.13 -19.24 7.63
C THR A 181 -14.15 -20.52 6.81
N ILE A 182 -15.10 -21.39 7.03
CA ILE A 182 -15.30 -22.61 6.25
C ILE A 182 -15.67 -22.28 4.82
N ILE A 183 -14.91 -22.80 3.88
CA ILE A 183 -15.23 -22.78 2.45
C ILE A 183 -15.89 -24.09 2.03
N SER A 184 -15.35 -25.22 2.50
CA SER A 184 -15.99 -26.53 2.32
C SER A 184 -15.50 -27.51 3.36
N THR A 185 -16.30 -28.55 3.63
CA THR A 185 -15.98 -29.58 4.60
C THR A 185 -15.97 -30.97 3.97
N GLY A 186 -14.96 -31.76 4.33
CA GLY A 186 -14.85 -33.19 4.03
C GLY A 186 -14.88 -34.05 5.30
N PRO A 187 -14.83 -35.38 5.18
CA PRO A 187 -14.90 -36.26 6.34
C PRO A 187 -13.68 -36.20 7.26
N ASP A 188 -12.53 -35.83 6.71
CA ASP A 188 -11.22 -35.85 7.37
C ASP A 188 -10.41 -34.56 7.12
N GLN A 189 -11.00 -33.60 6.39
CA GLN A 189 -10.34 -32.32 6.14
C GLN A 189 -11.37 -31.19 5.90
N PHE A 190 -10.97 -29.96 6.26
CA PHE A 190 -11.72 -28.76 5.97
C PHE A 190 -10.89 -27.81 5.13
N MET A 191 -11.55 -27.16 4.17
CA MET A 191 -11.02 -26.08 3.37
C MET A 191 -11.46 -24.76 4.03
N ILE A 192 -10.51 -23.93 4.42
CA ILE A 192 -10.73 -22.75 5.25
C ILE A 192 -10.14 -21.53 4.56
N ALA A 193 -10.79 -20.38 4.66
CA ALA A 193 -10.22 -19.08 4.40
C ALA A 193 -9.73 -18.48 5.73
N GLY A 194 -8.43 -18.23 5.83
CA GLY A 194 -7.77 -17.68 7.03
C GLY A 194 -7.47 -16.18 6.91
N SER A 195 -7.27 -15.66 5.69
CA SER A 195 -7.07 -14.24 5.45
C SER A 195 -8.39 -13.52 5.13
N SER A 196 -8.48 -12.21 5.39
CA SER A 196 -9.67 -11.40 5.08
C SER A 196 -10.00 -11.40 3.59
N ASP A 197 -8.98 -11.31 2.76
CA ASP A 197 -9.12 -11.22 1.31
C ASP A 197 -9.66 -12.54 0.72
N ASP A 198 -9.21 -13.68 1.25
CA ASP A 198 -9.70 -14.99 0.83
C ASP A 198 -11.10 -15.31 1.40
N ILE A 199 -11.44 -14.77 2.58
CA ILE A 199 -12.82 -14.82 3.10
C ILE A 199 -13.77 -14.09 2.14
N ASP A 200 -13.42 -12.88 1.72
CA ASP A 200 -14.23 -12.07 0.80
C ASP A 200 -14.30 -12.71 -0.60
N ALA A 201 -13.21 -13.30 -1.06
CA ALA A 201 -13.13 -14.04 -2.32
C ALA A 201 -13.79 -15.43 -2.27
N LYS A 202 -14.17 -15.92 -1.07
CA LYS A 202 -14.67 -17.30 -0.82
C LYS A 202 -13.70 -18.37 -1.35
N LYS A 203 -12.44 -18.16 -1.17
CA LYS A 203 -11.34 -19.02 -1.61
C LYS A 203 -10.64 -19.59 -0.39
N ALA A 204 -10.33 -20.88 -0.42
CA ALA A 204 -9.54 -21.48 0.65
C ALA A 204 -8.05 -21.22 0.46
N ASP A 205 -7.38 -20.89 1.54
CA ASP A 205 -5.95 -20.73 1.67
C ASP A 205 -5.34 -21.71 2.72
N ILE A 206 -6.21 -22.44 3.45
CA ILE A 206 -5.82 -23.46 4.42
C ILE A 206 -6.59 -24.77 4.12
N THR A 207 -5.85 -25.89 4.16
CA THR A 207 -6.41 -27.23 4.27
C THR A 207 -6.09 -27.75 5.67
N LEU A 208 -7.09 -27.87 6.53
CA LEU A 208 -6.95 -28.44 7.88
C LEU A 208 -7.31 -29.93 7.85
N LYS A 209 -6.36 -30.81 8.09
CA LYS A 209 -6.53 -32.27 8.13
C LYS A 209 -6.66 -32.76 9.57
N PHE A 210 -7.60 -33.68 9.78
CA PHE A 210 -7.88 -34.31 11.06
C PHE A 210 -7.29 -35.73 11.06
N GLU A 211 -6.82 -36.19 12.21
CA GLU A 211 -6.37 -37.58 12.38
C GLU A 211 -7.54 -38.56 12.34
N ASP A 212 -8.67 -38.18 12.96
CA ASP A 212 -9.92 -38.91 12.96
C ASP A 212 -11.03 -38.17 12.24
N LYS A 213 -12.05 -38.88 11.76
CA LYS A 213 -13.23 -38.26 11.15
C LYS A 213 -13.94 -37.34 12.14
N VAL A 214 -14.21 -36.13 11.72
CA VAL A 214 -14.97 -35.17 12.51
C VAL A 214 -16.45 -35.66 12.65
N PRO A 215 -16.96 -35.81 13.85
CA PRO A 215 -18.37 -36.17 14.04
C PRO A 215 -19.30 -35.17 13.36
N VAL A 216 -20.28 -35.65 12.60
CA VAL A 216 -21.20 -34.81 11.78
C VAL A 216 -21.85 -33.69 12.60
N LYS A 217 -22.11 -33.92 13.88
CA LYS A 217 -22.70 -32.90 14.79
C LYS A 217 -21.73 -31.73 15.11
N LEU A 218 -20.45 -31.92 14.90
CA LEU A 218 -19.40 -30.91 15.17
C LEU A 218 -18.90 -30.23 13.90
N VAL A 219 -19.34 -30.70 12.73
CA VAL A 219 -18.96 -30.09 11.45
C VAL A 219 -19.61 -28.71 11.31
N PRO A 220 -18.85 -27.61 11.21
CA PRO A 220 -19.42 -26.30 10.97
C PRO A 220 -20.06 -26.21 9.58
N LYS A 221 -21.01 -25.30 9.42
CA LYS A 221 -21.63 -25.05 8.10
C LYS A 221 -20.66 -24.23 7.22
N ASP A 222 -20.78 -24.39 5.90
CA ASP A 222 -20.08 -23.54 4.95
C ASP A 222 -20.40 -22.07 5.23
N GLY A 223 -19.38 -21.23 5.17
CA GLY A 223 -19.45 -19.81 5.52
C GLY A 223 -19.44 -19.51 7.03
N ALA A 224 -19.38 -20.51 7.91
CA ALA A 224 -19.26 -20.29 9.34
C ALA A 224 -17.81 -19.94 9.73
N SER A 225 -17.65 -18.91 10.56
CA SER A 225 -16.37 -18.61 11.23
C SER A 225 -16.23 -19.48 12.48
N PHE A 226 -15.03 -19.99 12.73
CA PHE A 226 -14.75 -20.84 13.88
C PHE A 226 -13.28 -20.77 14.28
N ASP A 227 -13.01 -21.16 15.53
CA ASP A 227 -11.65 -21.28 16.04
C ASP A 227 -11.19 -22.73 15.90
N PHE A 228 -9.95 -22.89 15.45
CA PHE A 228 -9.31 -24.19 15.29
C PHE A 228 -7.84 -24.17 15.69
N GLN A 229 -7.27 -25.34 15.87
CA GLN A 229 -5.84 -25.57 16.03
C GLN A 229 -5.38 -26.56 15.00
N GLY A 230 -4.17 -26.38 14.49
CA GLY A 230 -3.49 -27.31 13.60
C GLY A 230 -1.99 -27.09 13.61
N GLU A 231 -1.23 -28.02 13.04
CA GLU A 231 0.21 -27.93 12.88
C GLU A 231 0.54 -27.72 11.41
N PRO A 232 1.13 -26.56 10.97
CA PRO A 232 1.58 -26.37 9.61
C PRO A 232 2.54 -27.46 9.15
N ALA A 233 2.21 -28.20 8.10
CA ALA A 233 2.97 -29.34 7.59
C ALA A 233 3.64 -29.06 6.25
N SER A 234 2.94 -28.35 5.36
CA SER A 234 3.45 -27.91 4.05
C SER A 234 2.70 -26.69 3.55
N TYR A 235 3.27 -26.01 2.55
CA TYR A 235 2.57 -24.95 1.83
C TYR A 235 2.97 -24.92 0.35
N THR A 236 2.11 -24.31 -0.48
CA THR A 236 2.42 -23.90 -1.85
C THR A 236 2.31 -22.38 -1.92
N PRO A 237 3.25 -21.67 -2.57
CA PRO A 237 3.22 -20.21 -2.60
C PRO A 237 2.27 -19.63 -3.65
N ASN A 238 1.97 -20.35 -4.74
CA ASN A 238 1.13 -19.82 -5.81
C ASN A 238 0.37 -20.93 -6.58
N PRO A 239 -0.97 -21.01 -6.50
CA PRO A 239 -1.79 -20.27 -5.54
C PRO A 239 -1.42 -20.65 -4.11
N PHE A 240 -1.53 -19.70 -3.17
CA PHE A 240 -1.19 -20.00 -1.79
C PHE A 240 -2.15 -21.05 -1.21
N MET A 241 -1.57 -22.00 -0.51
CA MET A 241 -2.30 -23.02 0.22
C MET A 241 -1.42 -23.61 1.33
N MET A 242 -1.84 -23.44 2.57
CA MET A 242 -1.17 -24.06 3.72
C MET A 242 -1.91 -25.35 4.13
N VAL A 243 -1.18 -26.45 4.20
CA VAL A 243 -1.70 -27.71 4.76
C VAL A 243 -1.32 -27.77 6.23
N MET A 244 -2.34 -27.88 7.07
CA MET A 244 -2.19 -28.09 8.51
C MET A 244 -2.69 -29.50 8.89
N GLU A 245 -1.94 -30.19 9.71
CA GLU A 245 -2.26 -31.52 10.24
C GLU A 245 -2.68 -31.43 11.70
N LYS A 246 -3.17 -32.56 12.26
CA LYS A 246 -3.63 -32.67 13.64
C LYS A 246 -4.69 -31.62 13.99
N GLY A 247 -5.62 -31.41 13.07
CA GLY A 247 -6.69 -30.44 13.21
C GLY A 247 -7.56 -30.71 14.43
N GLN A 248 -7.89 -29.65 15.15
CA GLN A 248 -8.81 -29.68 16.30
C GLN A 248 -9.75 -28.49 16.22
N LEU A 249 -11.04 -28.74 16.38
CA LEU A 249 -12.05 -27.69 16.52
C LEU A 249 -12.03 -27.16 17.95
N LEU A 250 -11.78 -25.87 18.10
CA LEU A 250 -11.81 -25.22 19.40
C LEU A 250 -13.27 -24.78 19.71
N ARG A 251 -13.70 -24.96 20.95
CA ARG A 251 -15.01 -24.42 21.35
C ARG A 251 -14.92 -22.92 21.44
N THR A 252 -15.65 -22.20 20.57
CA THR A 252 -15.85 -20.77 20.74
C THR A 252 -16.45 -20.50 22.10
N LYS A 253 -15.72 -19.83 22.98
CA LYS A 253 -16.30 -19.27 24.21
C LYS A 253 -17.37 -18.28 23.73
N PRO A 254 -18.65 -18.37 24.17
CA PRO A 254 -19.65 -17.41 23.76
C PRO A 254 -19.10 -16.01 24.02
N ALA A 255 -19.07 -15.14 23.00
CA ALA A 255 -18.70 -13.74 23.17
C ALA A 255 -19.56 -13.20 24.31
N ALA A 256 -18.92 -12.66 25.36
CA ALA A 256 -19.63 -12.01 26.45
C ALA A 256 -20.50 -10.92 25.80
N THR A 257 -21.81 -11.10 25.82
CA THR A 257 -22.76 -10.11 25.34
C THR A 257 -22.53 -8.84 26.13
N THR A 258 -21.88 -7.87 25.50
CA THR A 258 -21.78 -6.51 26.05
C THR A 258 -23.21 -6.03 26.28
N PRO A 259 -23.61 -5.66 27.51
CA PRO A 259 -24.97 -5.21 27.74
C PRO A 259 -25.21 -3.97 26.88
N ALA A 260 -26.27 -4.04 26.07
CA ALA A 260 -26.70 -2.91 25.26
C ALA A 260 -26.88 -1.70 26.16
N HIS A 261 -26.08 -0.65 25.95
CA HIS A 261 -26.27 0.65 26.58
C HIS A 261 -27.68 1.13 26.22
N LYS A 262 -28.61 1.09 27.20
CA LYS A 262 -29.89 1.76 27.08
C LYS A 262 -29.65 3.24 26.82
N ALA A 263 -30.07 3.71 25.66
CA ALA A 263 -30.09 5.12 25.34
C ALA A 263 -30.86 5.91 26.43
N PRO A 264 -30.41 7.10 26.83
CA PRO A 264 -31.11 7.92 27.82
C PRO A 264 -32.47 8.35 27.25
N VAL A 265 -33.53 8.05 27.99
CA VAL A 265 -34.89 8.48 27.69
C VAL A 265 -34.95 10.01 27.88
N HIS A 266 -35.08 10.75 26.81
CA HIS A 266 -35.42 12.19 26.85
C HIS A 266 -36.82 12.35 27.45
N ARG A 267 -36.88 12.79 28.71
CA ARG A 267 -38.11 13.32 29.31
C ARG A 267 -38.41 14.69 28.66
N LYS A 268 -39.57 14.79 27.98
CA LYS A 268 -40.16 16.07 27.60
C LYS A 268 -40.42 16.91 28.85
N PRO A 269 -40.13 18.22 28.88
CA PRO A 269 -40.62 19.09 29.92
C PRO A 269 -42.14 19.28 29.74
N ALA A 270 -42.90 19.14 30.87
CA ALA A 270 -44.30 19.53 30.94
C ALA A 270 -44.40 21.06 30.87
N GLY A 271 -45.40 21.52 30.12
CA GLY A 271 -45.60 22.94 29.88
C GLY A 271 -46.08 23.73 31.09
N GLN A 272 -45.72 24.98 31.03
CA GLN A 272 -46.59 26.14 31.46
C GLN A 272 -46.42 27.22 30.38
#